data_e363c7f8052aa176ac58b8c89140a0c3
#
_entry.id   e363c7f8052aa176ac58b8c89140a0c3
#
_cell.length_a   1.000
_cell.length_b   1.000
_cell.length_c   1.000
_cell.angle_alpha   90.00
_cell.angle_beta   90.00
_cell.angle_gamma   90.00
#
_symmetry.space_group_name_H-M   'P 1'
#
loop_
_entity.id
_entity.type
_entity.pdbx_description
1 polymer ?
#
loop_
_entity_poly.entity_id
_entity_poly.type
_entity_poly.pdbx_seq_one_letter_code
_entity_poly.pdbx_strand_id
1 'polypeptide(L)'
;MQKDFTLKDLSLPQEASSYLAGSQNGSNNNQSIDPQALRENLKESYLKAWYSPWLDMKVKSNKKEVFWILKEMNKSTGYGEDLKPNAKAFNDELVKSMDIEHYPSVKIKAVVARDSDVRAVPTNKPFYLSPKGYPFDRYQNSLIFQGTPVLITHFNTDKTYAHIQSSFVYGWIKVSDLAYMHDKDIELLIHLKDYVMPIKDKIPLYTDYGDFYTNARVGELFALIPQSQKTPEKPPKKGLKAYGFLRDAKGYATLQSVILEEKDFFVFPKTFTSENMAYFIDTMLGQKYGWGGLLGNRDCSAFTRDSFANFGILLPRNSYAQSRYANNYVDLSSMKAKEKEDYILKNATPFGTLIYLKGHIMLYLGTHNHQAIVAHSIWSVQTQKHFKTLSHKIGGVVITSLWLAEEHNGAFSKKKLLIDRVLGMSDLKDFVNKTSSPLKAN
;
A
#
# COMPACT_ATOMS: atom_id res chain seq x y z
N MET A 1 36.00 6.07 -7.29
CA MET A 1 35.10 7.21 -7.56
C MET A 1 34.02 6.72 -8.51
N GLN A 2 32.82 6.47 -7.99
CA GLN A 2 31.63 6.29 -8.83
C GLN A 2 31.29 7.67 -9.37
N LYS A 3 31.36 7.87 -10.69
CA LYS A 3 30.83 9.09 -11.30
C LYS A 3 29.33 9.13 -10.96
N ASP A 4 28.90 10.16 -10.28
CA ASP A 4 27.48 10.46 -10.08
C ASP A 4 26.86 10.68 -11.46
N PHE A 5 26.17 9.65 -11.95
CA PHE A 5 25.39 9.75 -13.19
C PHE A 5 24.06 10.41 -12.81
N THR A 6 23.93 11.68 -13.13
CA THR A 6 22.67 12.39 -12.98
C THR A 6 21.68 11.81 -14.00
N LEU A 7 20.57 11.25 -13.54
CA LEU A 7 19.48 10.79 -14.39
C LEU A 7 18.71 12.01 -14.89
N LYS A 8 18.57 12.14 -16.21
CA LYS A 8 17.86 13.26 -16.86
C LYS A 8 16.43 13.42 -16.32
N ASP A 9 15.73 12.32 -16.10
CA ASP A 9 14.35 12.32 -15.59
C ASP A 9 14.21 12.98 -14.21
N LEU A 10 15.24 12.97 -13.38
CA LEU A 10 15.19 13.62 -12.07
C LEU A 10 15.26 15.15 -12.15
N SER A 11 15.51 15.73 -13.34
CA SER A 11 15.36 17.16 -13.61
C SER A 11 13.95 17.57 -14.07
N LEU A 12 13.05 16.61 -14.28
CA LEU A 12 11.63 16.89 -14.49
C LEU A 12 11.05 17.58 -13.24
N PRO A 13 9.98 18.39 -13.36
CA PRO A 13 9.28 18.91 -12.21
C PRO A 13 8.92 17.78 -11.24
N GLN A 14 9.47 17.83 -10.03
CA GLN A 14 9.20 16.85 -8.95
C GLN A 14 8.04 17.33 -8.08
N GLU A 15 6.97 17.77 -8.70
CA GLU A 15 5.69 18.18 -8.12
C GLU A 15 4.58 17.66 -9.03
N ALA A 16 3.69 16.80 -8.52
CA ALA A 16 2.60 16.23 -9.29
C ALA A 16 1.62 17.31 -9.78
N SER A 17 1.43 18.36 -8.99
CA SER A 17 0.64 19.55 -9.35
C SER A 17 1.08 20.23 -10.65
N SER A 18 2.36 20.13 -11.02
CA SER A 18 2.89 20.67 -12.29
C SER A 18 2.32 19.97 -13.53
N TYR A 19 1.68 18.80 -13.39
CA TYR A 19 1.11 18.01 -14.50
C TYR A 19 -0.40 18.15 -14.63
N LEU A 20 -1.06 18.97 -13.79
CA LEU A 20 -2.52 19.16 -13.81
C LEU A 20 -3.03 19.79 -15.11
N ALA A 21 -2.29 20.71 -15.73
CA ALA A 21 -2.69 21.38 -16.97
C ALA A 21 -2.88 20.39 -18.15
N GLY A 22 -2.10 19.30 -18.18
CA GLY A 22 -2.23 18.23 -19.19
C GLY A 22 -3.42 17.27 -18.93
N SER A 23 -4.09 17.37 -17.78
CA SER A 23 -5.17 16.48 -17.39
C SER A 23 -6.56 16.89 -17.91
N GLN A 24 -6.72 18.08 -18.50
CA GLN A 24 -8.01 18.61 -18.94
C GLN A 24 -8.54 17.98 -20.26
N ASN A 25 -7.76 17.15 -20.94
CA ASN A 25 -8.13 16.56 -22.24
C ASN A 25 -8.76 15.17 -22.18
N GLY A 26 -9.29 14.73 -21.03
CA GLY A 26 -9.88 13.39 -20.84
C GLY A 26 -11.39 13.41 -20.67
N SER A 27 -12.10 13.05 -21.73
CA SER A 27 -13.49 12.58 -21.87
C SER A 27 -14.60 13.32 -21.12
N ASN A 28 -15.31 14.17 -21.89
CA ASN A 28 -16.71 14.53 -21.68
C ASN A 28 -17.63 13.28 -21.83
N ASN A 29 -17.68 12.40 -20.87
CA ASN A 29 -18.80 11.48 -20.70
C ASN A 29 -19.73 12.08 -19.65
N ASN A 30 -20.68 12.90 -20.13
CA ASN A 30 -21.79 13.47 -19.39
C ASN A 30 -22.78 12.38 -18.94
N GLN A 31 -22.45 11.66 -17.87
CA GLN A 31 -23.44 11.26 -16.88
C GLN A 31 -23.11 12.03 -15.62
N SER A 32 -23.97 12.96 -15.24
CA SER A 32 -23.83 13.77 -14.02
C SER A 32 -24.06 12.87 -12.81
N ILE A 33 -23.00 12.18 -12.39
CA ILE A 33 -22.98 11.43 -11.14
C ILE A 33 -22.96 12.48 -10.03
N ASP A 34 -23.90 12.38 -9.08
CA ASP A 34 -23.87 13.20 -7.89
C ASP A 34 -22.56 12.94 -7.11
N PRO A 35 -21.68 13.93 -6.99
CA PRO A 35 -20.39 13.75 -6.31
C PRO A 35 -20.53 13.32 -4.85
N GLN A 36 -21.63 13.69 -4.19
CA GLN A 36 -21.90 13.33 -2.80
C GLN A 36 -22.28 11.86 -2.70
N ALA A 37 -23.22 11.40 -3.55
CA ALA A 37 -23.62 10.00 -3.60
C ALA A 37 -22.44 9.09 -3.94
N LEU A 38 -21.57 9.52 -4.86
CA LEU A 38 -20.34 8.79 -5.19
C LEU A 38 -19.42 8.64 -3.96
N ARG A 39 -19.19 9.72 -3.20
CA ARG A 39 -18.37 9.68 -1.99
C ARG A 39 -18.94 8.72 -0.95
N GLU A 40 -20.25 8.74 -0.72
CA GLU A 40 -20.88 7.83 0.25
C GLU A 40 -20.75 6.36 -0.19
N ASN A 41 -20.98 6.04 -1.48
CA ASN A 41 -20.81 4.69 -2.01
C ASN A 41 -19.37 4.18 -1.87
N LEU A 42 -18.37 5.03 -2.14
CA LEU A 42 -16.95 4.69 -1.96
C LEU A 42 -16.62 4.47 -0.49
N LYS A 43 -17.15 5.31 0.41
CA LYS A 43 -17.00 5.16 1.86
C LYS A 43 -17.56 3.84 2.36
N GLU A 44 -18.81 3.52 1.99
CA GLU A 44 -19.45 2.27 2.38
C GLU A 44 -18.66 1.05 1.88
N SER A 45 -18.27 1.06 0.61
CA SER A 45 -17.47 -0.03 0.02
C SER A 45 -16.13 -0.19 0.71
N TYR A 46 -15.47 0.92 1.03
CA TYR A 46 -14.20 0.91 1.76
C TYR A 46 -14.37 0.33 3.16
N LEU A 47 -15.33 0.83 3.93
CA LEU A 47 -15.57 0.39 5.31
C LEU A 47 -16.01 -1.08 5.37
N LYS A 48 -16.85 -1.54 4.45
CA LYS A 48 -17.21 -2.95 4.31
C LYS A 48 -15.98 -3.82 4.07
N ALA A 49 -15.09 -3.42 3.17
CA ALA A 49 -13.85 -4.13 2.92
C ALA A 49 -12.88 -4.03 4.11
N TRP A 50 -12.77 -2.86 4.75
CA TRP A 50 -11.89 -2.61 5.89
C TRP A 50 -12.23 -3.50 7.08
N TYR A 51 -13.52 -3.63 7.42
CA TYR A 51 -14.00 -4.44 8.53
C TYR A 51 -14.29 -5.91 8.16
N SER A 52 -14.09 -6.32 6.91
CA SER A 52 -14.35 -7.69 6.45
C SER A 52 -13.65 -8.78 7.27
N PRO A 53 -12.43 -8.58 7.86
CA PRO A 53 -11.81 -9.57 8.72
C PRO A 53 -12.65 -9.91 9.97
N TRP A 54 -13.42 -8.94 10.48
CA TRP A 54 -14.29 -9.12 11.63
C TRP A 54 -15.72 -9.58 11.26
N LEU A 55 -16.22 -9.14 10.10
CA LEU A 55 -17.60 -9.39 9.66
C LEU A 55 -17.72 -10.71 8.91
N ASP A 56 -16.92 -10.90 7.88
CA ASP A 56 -17.03 -12.07 6.99
C ASP A 56 -16.33 -13.29 7.57
N MET A 57 -15.25 -13.09 8.34
CA MET A 57 -14.40 -14.13 8.90
C MET A 57 -13.98 -15.20 7.88
N LYS A 58 -13.87 -14.81 6.59
CA LYS A 58 -13.46 -15.71 5.53
C LYS A 58 -11.99 -16.01 5.63
N VAL A 59 -11.64 -17.29 5.69
CA VAL A 59 -10.26 -17.74 5.77
C VAL A 59 -9.78 -18.18 4.38
N LYS A 60 -8.65 -17.66 3.95
CA LYS A 60 -7.95 -18.11 2.77
C LYS A 60 -7.28 -19.45 3.09
N SER A 61 -7.87 -20.55 2.60
CA SER A 61 -7.49 -21.91 2.96
C SER A 61 -6.53 -22.59 1.97
N ASN A 62 -6.28 -21.98 0.80
CA ASN A 62 -5.33 -22.53 -0.18
C ASN A 62 -3.90 -22.45 0.34
N LYS A 63 -3.40 -23.52 0.95
CA LYS A 63 -2.07 -23.59 1.55
C LYS A 63 -0.94 -23.23 0.56
N LYS A 64 -1.06 -23.57 -0.71
CA LYS A 64 -0.04 -23.23 -1.74
C LYS A 64 0.05 -21.72 -1.97
N GLU A 65 -1.06 -21.03 -1.85
CA GLU A 65 -1.11 -19.58 -1.98
C GLU A 65 -0.66 -18.89 -0.69
N VAL A 66 -1.18 -19.32 0.46
CA VAL A 66 -0.87 -18.73 1.77
C VAL A 66 0.61 -18.87 2.11
N PHE A 67 1.18 -20.07 1.86
CA PHE A 67 2.58 -20.39 2.14
C PHE A 67 3.44 -20.38 0.87
N TRP A 68 3.19 -19.43 -0.02
CA TRP A 68 3.87 -19.30 -1.31
C TRP A 68 5.40 -19.29 -1.20
N ILE A 69 5.93 -18.78 -0.08
CA ILE A 69 7.36 -18.64 0.17
C ILE A 69 8.12 -19.98 0.23
N LEU A 70 7.44 -21.07 0.59
CA LEU A 70 8.04 -22.39 0.63
C LEU A 70 8.64 -22.80 -0.72
N LYS A 71 8.04 -22.36 -1.81
CA LYS A 71 8.57 -22.60 -3.16
C LYS A 71 9.92 -21.94 -3.38
N GLU A 72 10.17 -20.78 -2.79
CA GLU A 72 11.46 -20.10 -2.85
C GLU A 72 12.48 -20.72 -1.89
N MET A 73 12.05 -21.07 -0.68
CA MET A 73 12.89 -21.73 0.33
C MET A 73 13.39 -23.10 -0.13
N ASN A 74 12.61 -23.84 -0.91
CA ASN A 74 13.01 -25.13 -1.50
C ASN A 74 14.09 -24.97 -2.58
N LYS A 75 14.26 -23.79 -3.19
CA LYS A 75 15.26 -23.55 -4.23
C LYS A 75 16.60 -23.06 -3.66
N SER A 76 16.58 -22.41 -2.52
CA SER A 76 17.74 -21.78 -1.91
C SER A 76 17.51 -21.59 -0.41
N THR A 77 18.58 -21.68 0.37
CA THR A 77 18.55 -21.30 1.79
C THR A 77 18.41 -19.78 1.99
N GLY A 78 18.66 -18.99 0.93
CA GLY A 78 18.71 -17.53 1.00
C GLY A 78 19.93 -17.01 1.77
N TYR A 79 19.99 -15.68 1.88
CA TYR A 79 21.04 -14.97 2.61
C TYR A 79 20.42 -14.16 3.74
N GLY A 80 21.03 -14.18 4.91
CA GLY A 80 20.60 -13.48 6.09
C GLY A 80 21.02 -12.01 6.14
N GLU A 81 20.86 -11.41 7.30
CA GLU A 81 21.22 -10.00 7.57
C GLU A 81 22.72 -9.72 7.47
N ASP A 82 23.56 -10.72 7.74
CA ASP A 82 25.02 -10.68 7.58
C ASP A 82 25.48 -10.95 6.13
N LEU A 83 24.53 -11.10 5.20
CA LEU A 83 24.73 -11.41 3.79
C LEU A 83 25.41 -12.76 3.53
N LYS A 84 25.43 -13.65 4.53
CA LYS A 84 25.86 -15.04 4.39
C LYS A 84 24.64 -15.96 4.14
N PRO A 85 24.87 -17.15 3.54
CA PRO A 85 23.81 -18.13 3.39
C PRO A 85 23.21 -18.53 4.75
N ASN A 86 21.88 -18.57 4.83
CA ASN A 86 21.19 -19.10 5.98
C ASN A 86 21.49 -20.59 6.17
N ALA A 87 21.61 -21.05 7.40
CA ALA A 87 21.76 -22.48 7.68
C ALA A 87 20.47 -23.22 7.26
N LYS A 88 20.63 -24.37 6.59
CA LYS A 88 19.49 -25.20 6.19
C LYS A 88 18.65 -25.60 7.41
N ALA A 89 19.29 -26.02 8.50
CA ALA A 89 18.62 -26.39 9.74
C ALA A 89 17.72 -25.29 10.29
N PHE A 90 18.16 -24.01 10.22
CA PHE A 90 17.32 -22.87 10.61
C PHE A 90 16.05 -22.77 9.76
N ASN A 91 16.18 -22.91 8.44
CA ASN A 91 15.02 -22.87 7.55
C ASN A 91 14.07 -24.06 7.79
N ASP A 92 14.61 -25.26 8.01
CA ASP A 92 13.82 -26.47 8.27
C ASP A 92 13.03 -26.32 9.61
N GLU A 93 13.66 -25.81 10.66
CA GLU A 93 13.04 -25.53 11.95
C GLU A 93 11.96 -24.46 11.83
N LEU A 94 12.24 -23.40 11.07
CA LEU A 94 11.28 -22.34 10.81
C LEU A 94 10.03 -22.87 10.11
N VAL A 95 10.18 -23.70 9.07
CA VAL A 95 9.05 -24.33 8.37
C VAL A 95 8.27 -25.24 9.32
N LYS A 96 8.97 -26.04 10.14
CA LYS A 96 8.34 -26.92 11.14
C LYS A 96 7.52 -26.10 12.15
N SER A 97 8.04 -24.95 12.59
CA SER A 97 7.35 -24.08 13.55
C SER A 97 6.05 -23.48 13.01
N MET A 98 5.89 -23.41 11.68
CA MET A 98 4.67 -22.88 11.06
C MET A 98 3.45 -23.80 11.21
N ASP A 99 3.62 -25.07 11.57
CA ASP A 99 2.53 -26.06 11.78
C ASP A 99 1.47 -26.08 10.66
N ILE A 100 1.95 -26.09 9.41
CA ILE A 100 1.14 -25.89 8.20
C ILE A 100 0.05 -26.96 8.05
N GLU A 101 0.28 -28.17 8.59
CA GLU A 101 -0.67 -29.27 8.49
C GLU A 101 -2.01 -28.91 9.14
N HIS A 102 -1.97 -28.20 10.27
CA HIS A 102 -3.14 -27.78 11.03
C HIS A 102 -3.71 -26.41 10.58
N TYR A 103 -3.14 -25.78 9.54
CA TYR A 103 -3.66 -24.50 9.04
C TYR A 103 -4.95 -24.69 8.23
N PRO A 104 -6.00 -23.85 8.40
CA PRO A 104 -6.19 -22.89 9.49
C PRO A 104 -6.66 -23.59 10.78
N SER A 105 -6.20 -23.10 11.96
CA SER A 105 -6.55 -23.73 13.24
C SER A 105 -7.52 -22.91 14.09
N VAL A 106 -7.63 -21.61 13.83
CA VAL A 106 -8.48 -20.69 14.62
C VAL A 106 -9.13 -19.65 13.73
N LYS A 107 -10.13 -18.96 14.29
CA LYS A 107 -10.75 -17.75 13.74
C LYS A 107 -10.99 -16.78 14.90
N ILE A 108 -10.03 -15.87 15.11
CA ILE A 108 -10.09 -14.93 16.23
C ILE A 108 -10.04 -13.51 15.68
N LYS A 109 -11.04 -12.69 16.00
CA LYS A 109 -11.09 -11.27 15.65
C LYS A 109 -10.05 -10.52 16.47
N ALA A 110 -9.19 -9.77 15.82
CA ALA A 110 -8.13 -8.99 16.45
C ALA A 110 -7.91 -7.66 15.74
N VAL A 111 -7.15 -6.79 16.36
CA VAL A 111 -6.68 -5.53 15.81
C VAL A 111 -5.16 -5.48 15.94
N VAL A 112 -4.51 -4.80 15.01
CA VAL A 112 -3.08 -4.48 15.14
C VAL A 112 -2.92 -3.41 16.22
N ALA A 113 -2.20 -3.75 17.30
CA ALA A 113 -2.03 -2.89 18.49
C ALA A 113 -0.82 -1.95 18.38
N ARG A 114 0.07 -2.18 17.42
CA ARG A 114 1.18 -1.29 17.02
C ARG A 114 1.61 -1.58 15.60
N ASP A 115 2.20 -0.60 14.93
CA ASP A 115 2.78 -0.81 13.59
C ASP A 115 3.71 -2.00 13.59
N SER A 116 3.53 -2.90 12.64
CA SER A 116 4.23 -4.19 12.62
C SER A 116 4.46 -4.71 11.21
N ASP A 117 5.46 -5.58 11.07
CA ASP A 117 5.75 -6.27 9.82
C ASP A 117 4.86 -7.51 9.67
N VAL A 118 4.21 -7.63 8.53
CA VAL A 118 3.56 -8.88 8.09
C VAL A 118 4.57 -9.68 7.29
N ARG A 119 4.96 -10.82 7.83
CA ARG A 119 6.02 -11.67 7.30
C ARG A 119 5.45 -12.88 6.55
N ALA A 120 6.18 -13.40 5.58
CA ALA A 120 5.83 -14.64 4.89
C ALA A 120 6.10 -15.89 5.76
N VAL A 121 6.94 -15.77 6.78
CA VAL A 121 7.31 -16.80 7.77
C VAL A 121 7.43 -16.17 9.17
N PRO A 122 7.28 -16.94 10.27
CA PRO A 122 7.29 -16.42 11.63
C PRO A 122 8.71 -16.07 12.13
N THR A 123 9.36 -15.10 11.47
CA THR A 123 10.68 -14.60 11.88
C THR A 123 10.89 -13.15 11.42
N ASN A 124 11.72 -12.41 12.16
CA ASN A 124 12.20 -11.08 11.74
C ASN A 124 13.45 -11.13 10.86
N LYS A 125 14.13 -12.29 10.79
CA LYS A 125 15.33 -12.43 9.98
C LYS A 125 14.97 -12.30 8.49
N PRO A 126 15.82 -11.63 7.69
CA PRO A 126 15.56 -11.48 6.26
C PRO A 126 15.95 -12.73 5.46
N PHE A 127 15.39 -12.80 4.25
CA PHE A 127 15.73 -13.78 3.24
C PHE A 127 16.01 -13.06 1.91
N TYR A 128 17.27 -12.85 1.60
CA TYR A 128 17.70 -12.29 0.32
C TYR A 128 18.03 -13.40 -0.68
N LEU A 129 17.79 -13.17 -1.97
CA LEU A 129 18.10 -14.16 -3.02
C LEU A 129 19.59 -14.17 -3.41
N SER A 130 20.38 -13.18 -2.95
CA SER A 130 21.81 -13.08 -3.18
C SER A 130 22.47 -12.23 -2.09
N PRO A 131 23.81 -12.27 -1.96
CA PRO A 131 24.53 -11.39 -1.03
C PRO A 131 24.34 -9.90 -1.30
N LYS A 132 23.87 -9.53 -2.50
CA LYS A 132 23.55 -8.15 -2.92
C LYS A 132 22.05 -7.92 -3.01
N GLY A 133 21.24 -8.74 -2.34
CA GLY A 133 19.77 -8.75 -2.45
C GLY A 133 19.07 -7.60 -1.71
N TYR A 134 19.75 -6.90 -0.79
CA TYR A 134 19.16 -5.77 -0.09
C TYR A 134 18.66 -4.70 -1.09
N PRO A 135 17.45 -4.13 -0.88
CA PRO A 135 16.54 -4.25 0.26
C PRO A 135 15.46 -5.34 0.10
N PHE A 136 15.52 -6.18 -0.91
CA PHE A 136 14.46 -7.09 -1.34
C PHE A 136 14.39 -8.35 -0.46
N ASP A 137 14.02 -8.17 0.81
CA ASP A 137 13.74 -9.27 1.74
C ASP A 137 12.47 -10.02 1.32
N ARG A 138 12.63 -11.27 0.88
CA ARG A 138 11.51 -12.09 0.39
C ARG A 138 10.54 -12.51 1.48
N TYR A 139 10.94 -12.44 2.75
CA TYR A 139 10.04 -12.70 3.87
C TYR A 139 9.17 -11.49 4.22
N GLN A 140 9.48 -10.28 3.74
CA GLN A 140 8.72 -9.08 4.02
C GLN A 140 7.55 -8.93 3.05
N ASN A 141 6.31 -9.16 3.53
CA ASN A 141 5.09 -8.98 2.75
C ASN A 141 4.59 -7.53 2.79
N SER A 142 4.48 -6.97 3.99
CA SER A 142 3.96 -5.61 4.18
C SER A 142 4.29 -5.08 5.58
N LEU A 143 4.32 -3.75 5.70
CA LEU A 143 3.98 -3.09 6.95
C LEU A 143 2.45 -3.08 7.09
N ILE A 144 1.95 -3.21 8.32
CA ILE A 144 0.55 -3.06 8.72
C ILE A 144 0.47 -2.10 9.91
N PHE A 145 -0.56 -1.24 9.91
CA PHE A 145 -0.64 -0.12 10.83
C PHE A 145 -1.49 -0.45 12.05
N GLN A 146 -1.19 0.20 13.14
CA GLN A 146 -2.00 0.19 14.35
C GLN A 146 -3.46 0.53 14.02
N GLY A 147 -4.42 -0.15 14.63
CA GLY A 147 -5.83 0.02 14.35
C GLY A 147 -6.38 -0.78 13.16
N THR A 148 -5.52 -1.48 12.40
CA THR A 148 -6.01 -2.31 11.28
C THR A 148 -6.75 -3.55 11.77
N PRO A 149 -8.01 -3.78 11.32
CA PRO A 149 -8.76 -5.01 11.60
C PRO A 149 -8.09 -6.24 10.98
N VAL A 150 -7.97 -7.31 11.76
CA VAL A 150 -7.41 -8.58 11.29
C VAL A 150 -8.19 -9.78 11.83
N LEU A 151 -8.15 -10.88 11.08
CA LEU A 151 -8.57 -12.20 11.51
C LEU A 151 -7.32 -13.05 11.76
N ILE A 152 -7.11 -13.51 12.99
CA ILE A 152 -6.09 -14.52 13.27
C ILE A 152 -6.63 -15.87 12.79
N THR A 153 -5.86 -16.54 11.95
CA THR A 153 -6.23 -17.80 11.29
C THR A 153 -5.43 -18.99 11.79
N HIS A 154 -4.27 -18.73 12.40
CA HIS A 154 -3.36 -19.77 12.87
C HIS A 154 -2.29 -19.20 13.82
N PHE A 155 -1.67 -20.06 14.63
CA PHE A 155 -0.48 -19.74 15.42
C PHE A 155 0.67 -20.66 15.03
N ASN A 156 1.91 -20.17 15.13
CA ASN A 156 3.07 -21.05 15.09
C ASN A 156 3.16 -21.87 16.38
N THR A 157 3.99 -22.91 16.41
CA THR A 157 4.01 -23.91 17.49
C THR A 157 4.24 -23.35 18.89
N ASP A 158 5.06 -22.30 19.03
CA ASP A 158 5.36 -21.62 20.30
C ASP A 158 4.45 -20.42 20.60
N LYS A 159 3.50 -20.12 19.69
CA LYS A 159 2.53 -19.03 19.78
C LYS A 159 3.17 -17.63 19.90
N THR A 160 4.39 -17.46 19.46
CA THR A 160 5.05 -16.13 19.37
C THR A 160 4.61 -15.34 18.15
N TYR A 161 4.18 -16.03 17.08
CA TYR A 161 3.61 -15.46 15.88
C TYR A 161 2.22 -16.00 15.59
N ALA A 162 1.37 -15.14 15.04
CA ALA A 162 0.07 -15.48 14.51
C ALA A 162 0.02 -15.22 13.00
N HIS A 163 -0.57 -16.15 12.24
CA HIS A 163 -0.92 -15.89 10.85
C HIS A 163 -2.23 -15.12 10.82
N ILE A 164 -2.21 -13.95 10.19
CA ILE A 164 -3.36 -13.06 10.10
C ILE A 164 -3.81 -12.85 8.65
N GLN A 165 -5.05 -12.43 8.51
CA GLN A 165 -5.62 -11.88 7.29
C GLN A 165 -6.24 -10.52 7.60
N SER A 166 -5.85 -9.51 6.84
CA SER A 166 -6.52 -8.21 6.78
C SER A 166 -7.27 -8.06 5.46
N SER A 167 -7.88 -6.92 5.23
CA SER A 167 -8.54 -6.59 3.96
C SER A 167 -7.60 -6.51 2.75
N PHE A 168 -6.28 -6.36 2.95
CA PHE A 168 -5.32 -6.13 1.87
C PHE A 168 -4.07 -7.03 1.90
N VAL A 169 -3.76 -7.66 3.05
CA VAL A 169 -2.56 -8.50 3.21
C VAL A 169 -2.82 -9.65 4.18
N TYR A 170 -2.08 -10.75 4.00
CA TYR A 170 -2.02 -11.87 4.93
C TYR A 170 -0.57 -12.30 5.18
N GLY A 171 -0.32 -12.95 6.31
CA GLY A 171 0.99 -13.44 6.72
C GLY A 171 1.16 -13.49 8.23
N TRP A 172 2.39 -13.65 8.68
CA TRP A 172 2.75 -13.80 10.08
C TRP A 172 3.08 -12.46 10.72
N ILE A 173 2.55 -12.24 11.91
CA ILE A 173 2.82 -11.08 12.76
C ILE A 173 3.12 -11.56 14.18
N LYS A 174 3.91 -10.82 14.94
CA LYS A 174 4.14 -11.13 16.36
C LYS A 174 2.83 -11.04 17.14
N VAL A 175 2.56 -12.02 17.98
CA VAL A 175 1.36 -12.02 18.85
C VAL A 175 1.35 -10.81 19.79
N SER A 176 2.54 -10.33 20.21
CA SER A 176 2.67 -9.11 21.04
C SER A 176 2.17 -7.84 20.37
N ASP A 177 2.08 -7.82 19.04
CA ASP A 177 1.67 -6.66 18.25
C ASP A 177 0.18 -6.70 17.88
N LEU A 178 -0.54 -7.73 18.35
CA LEU A 178 -1.97 -7.93 18.16
C LEU A 178 -2.72 -7.77 19.48
N ALA A 179 -3.97 -7.34 19.40
CA ALA A 179 -4.90 -7.39 20.53
C ALA A 179 -6.22 -8.04 20.10
N TYR A 180 -6.75 -8.96 20.91
CA TYR A 180 -8.02 -9.64 20.68
C TYR A 180 -9.18 -8.66 20.87
N MET A 181 -10.15 -8.69 19.97
CA MET A 181 -11.30 -7.79 20.03
C MET A 181 -12.48 -8.43 20.74
N HIS A 182 -13.15 -7.66 21.59
CA HIS A 182 -14.46 -8.03 22.12
C HIS A 182 -15.56 -7.70 21.09
N ASP A 183 -16.56 -8.55 20.98
CA ASP A 183 -17.67 -8.34 20.01
C ASP A 183 -18.41 -7.02 20.26
N LYS A 184 -18.57 -6.57 21.52
CA LYS A 184 -19.18 -5.27 21.87
C LYS A 184 -18.42 -4.08 21.29
N ASP A 185 -17.08 -4.16 21.25
CA ASP A 185 -16.24 -3.07 20.72
C ASP A 185 -16.23 -3.08 19.19
N ILE A 186 -16.30 -4.28 18.59
CA ILE A 186 -16.51 -4.42 17.13
C ILE A 186 -17.86 -3.82 16.74
N GLU A 187 -18.94 -4.19 17.45
CA GLU A 187 -20.27 -3.66 17.19
C GLU A 187 -20.33 -2.14 17.27
N LEU A 188 -19.67 -1.56 18.27
CA LEU A 188 -19.50 -0.11 18.37
C LEU A 188 -18.82 0.47 17.12
N LEU A 189 -17.66 -0.08 16.73
CA LEU A 189 -16.80 0.50 15.70
C LEU A 189 -17.40 0.40 14.30
N ILE A 190 -18.06 -0.71 13.95
CA ILE A 190 -18.65 -0.90 12.61
C ILE A 190 -19.87 -0.01 12.33
N HIS A 191 -20.50 0.53 13.39
CA HIS A 191 -21.65 1.43 13.27
C HIS A 191 -21.26 2.91 13.29
N LEU A 192 -19.97 3.24 13.48
CA LEU A 192 -19.50 4.62 13.39
C LEU A 192 -19.66 5.14 11.96
N LYS A 193 -19.96 6.45 11.86
CA LYS A 193 -20.19 7.12 10.58
C LYS A 193 -19.08 8.10 10.22
N ASP A 194 -18.38 8.60 11.23
CA ASP A 194 -17.43 9.69 11.06
C ASP A 194 -15.98 9.18 11.14
N TYR A 195 -15.28 9.37 10.05
CA TYR A 195 -13.90 8.95 9.88
C TYR A 195 -13.07 10.08 9.30
N VAL A 196 -11.79 10.10 9.66
CA VAL A 196 -10.80 11.03 9.12
C VAL A 196 -9.56 10.30 8.68
N MET A 197 -8.82 10.91 7.77
CA MET A 197 -7.48 10.48 7.36
C MET A 197 -6.48 11.63 7.44
N PRO A 198 -5.19 11.36 7.69
CA PRO A 198 -4.16 12.39 7.77
C PRO A 198 -3.82 12.97 6.39
N ILE A 199 -3.51 14.27 6.37
CA ILE A 199 -3.13 14.99 5.14
C ILE A 199 -1.67 14.77 4.74
N LYS A 200 -0.83 14.26 5.63
CA LYS A 200 0.61 14.02 5.46
C LYS A 200 1.09 12.90 6.38
N ASP A 201 2.32 12.47 6.18
CA ASP A 201 2.96 11.46 7.03
C ASP A 201 3.57 12.06 8.32
N LYS A 202 3.82 11.17 9.27
CA LYS A 202 4.56 11.44 10.51
C LYS A 202 3.91 12.50 11.41
N ILE A 203 2.59 12.48 11.48
CA ILE A 203 1.84 13.29 12.44
C ILE A 203 1.84 12.55 13.77
N PRO A 204 2.52 13.04 14.82
CA PRO A 204 2.54 12.38 16.12
C PRO A 204 1.17 12.48 16.79
N LEU A 205 0.65 11.36 17.24
CA LEU A 205 -0.62 11.26 17.95
C LEU A 205 -0.38 10.90 19.40
N TYR A 206 -1.21 11.46 20.26
CA TYR A 206 -1.13 11.28 21.71
C TYR A 206 -2.50 10.89 22.28
N THR A 207 -2.49 10.14 23.36
CA THR A 207 -3.70 9.83 24.15
C THR A 207 -4.19 11.07 24.90
N ASP A 208 -5.39 11.02 25.46
CA ASP A 208 -5.92 12.07 26.37
C ASP A 208 -5.01 12.33 27.58
N TYR A 209 -4.18 11.35 27.96
CA TYR A 209 -3.23 11.46 29.08
C TYR A 209 -1.90 12.08 28.65
N GLY A 210 -1.69 12.29 27.35
CA GLY A 210 -0.46 12.86 26.80
C GLY A 210 0.61 11.83 26.43
N ASP A 211 0.30 10.53 26.53
CA ASP A 211 1.20 9.48 26.12
C ASP A 211 1.26 9.38 24.59
N PHE A 212 2.44 9.18 24.04
CA PHE A 212 2.61 8.94 22.61
C PHE A 212 1.89 7.66 22.18
N TYR A 213 1.04 7.78 21.15
CA TYR A 213 0.29 6.65 20.61
C TYR A 213 0.94 6.08 19.36
N THR A 214 1.02 6.86 18.29
CA THR A 214 1.64 6.48 17.01
C THR A 214 1.97 7.71 16.17
N ASN A 215 2.59 7.51 15.01
CA ASN A 215 2.71 8.51 13.95
C ASN A 215 1.72 8.20 12.83
N ALA A 216 0.70 9.01 12.67
CA ALA A 216 -0.25 8.87 11.56
C ALA A 216 0.42 9.15 10.22
N ARG A 217 -0.08 8.48 9.17
CA ARG A 217 0.44 8.59 7.80
C ARG A 217 -0.66 8.54 6.76
N VAL A 218 -0.41 9.08 5.59
CA VAL A 218 -1.33 9.07 4.44
C VAL A 218 -1.85 7.66 4.18
N GLY A 219 -3.17 7.52 4.05
CA GLY A 219 -3.85 6.26 3.82
C GLY A 219 -4.29 5.50 5.08
N GLU A 220 -4.04 6.02 6.29
CA GLU A 220 -4.56 5.48 7.55
C GLU A 220 -5.93 6.04 7.89
N LEU A 221 -6.82 5.18 8.36
CA LEU A 221 -8.20 5.51 8.71
C LEU A 221 -8.36 5.60 10.23
N PHE A 222 -8.92 6.71 10.70
CA PHE A 222 -9.25 6.94 12.11
C PHE A 222 -10.75 7.12 12.29
N ALA A 223 -11.37 6.29 13.14
CA ALA A 223 -12.78 6.38 13.50
C ALA A 223 -12.96 7.42 14.62
N LEU A 224 -13.81 8.43 14.37
CA LEU A 224 -14.06 9.48 15.35
C LEU A 224 -14.97 9.00 16.49
N ILE A 225 -14.66 9.44 17.69
CA ILE A 225 -15.52 9.26 18.87
C ILE A 225 -16.68 10.25 18.74
N PRO A 226 -17.95 9.81 18.76
CA PRO A 226 -19.09 10.70 18.71
C PRO A 226 -19.04 11.71 19.87
N GLN A 227 -19.17 13.00 19.55
CA GLN A 227 -19.24 14.02 20.59
C GLN A 227 -20.59 13.89 21.30
N SER A 228 -20.56 13.66 22.63
CA SER A 228 -21.78 13.74 23.43
C SER A 228 -22.26 15.18 23.46
N GLN A 229 -23.56 15.41 23.23
CA GLN A 229 -24.19 16.73 23.33
C GLN A 229 -24.25 17.29 24.77
N LYS A 230 -23.69 16.58 25.74
CA LYS A 230 -23.59 17.07 27.13
C LYS A 230 -22.45 18.07 27.22
N THR A 231 -22.78 19.28 27.61
CA THR A 231 -21.85 20.37 27.92
C THR A 231 -20.71 19.87 28.80
N PRO A 232 -19.46 19.91 28.35
CA PRO A 232 -18.33 19.46 29.17
C PRO A 232 -18.10 20.46 30.31
N GLU A 233 -17.93 19.94 31.52
CA GLU A 233 -17.56 20.75 32.71
C GLU A 233 -16.17 21.39 32.60
N LYS A 234 -15.38 21.02 31.61
CA LYS A 234 -14.11 21.67 31.21
C LYS A 234 -14.09 21.83 29.69
N PRO A 235 -13.60 22.98 29.16
CA PRO A 235 -13.43 23.12 27.73
C PRO A 235 -12.54 21.97 27.20
N PRO A 236 -12.98 21.24 26.17
CA PRO A 236 -12.17 20.16 25.59
C PRO A 236 -10.85 20.76 25.11
N LYS A 237 -9.75 20.02 25.29
CA LYS A 237 -8.51 20.32 24.53
C LYS A 237 -8.91 20.44 23.07
N LYS A 238 -8.55 21.55 22.40
CA LYS A 238 -8.84 21.75 20.97
C LYS A 238 -8.37 20.54 20.17
N GLY A 239 -9.29 19.88 19.44
CA GLY A 239 -8.97 18.75 18.55
C GLY A 239 -10.11 17.75 18.46
N LEU A 240 -10.09 16.96 17.38
CA LEU A 240 -10.96 15.81 17.22
C LEU A 240 -10.48 14.66 18.11
N LYS A 241 -11.37 13.78 18.52
CA LYS A 241 -11.04 12.55 19.23
C LYS A 241 -11.35 11.33 18.37
N ALA A 242 -10.38 10.41 18.27
CA ALA A 242 -10.56 9.14 17.57
C ALA A 242 -10.32 7.96 18.51
N TYR A 243 -10.85 6.79 18.12
CA TYR A 243 -10.55 5.54 18.81
C TYR A 243 -9.15 5.07 18.46
N GLY A 244 -8.33 4.85 19.48
CA GLY A 244 -7.07 4.13 19.43
C GLY A 244 -7.19 2.78 20.11
N PHE A 245 -6.23 1.90 19.90
CA PHE A 245 -6.22 0.52 20.40
C PHE A 245 -4.94 0.26 21.17
N LEU A 246 -5.07 -0.11 22.43
CA LEU A 246 -3.97 -0.58 23.26
C LEU A 246 -4.19 -2.05 23.60
N ARG A 247 -3.10 -2.79 23.77
CA ARG A 247 -3.14 -4.19 24.21
C ARG A 247 -3.00 -4.27 25.72
N ASP A 248 -3.94 -4.89 26.41
CA ASP A 248 -3.87 -5.15 27.85
C ASP A 248 -2.96 -6.33 28.20
N ALA A 249 -2.75 -6.58 29.48
CA ALA A 249 -1.92 -7.67 29.97
C ALA A 249 -2.47 -9.07 29.63
N LYS A 250 -3.77 -9.20 29.34
CA LYS A 250 -4.42 -10.44 28.91
C LYS A 250 -4.43 -10.62 27.41
N GLY A 251 -3.95 -9.62 26.64
CA GLY A 251 -3.91 -9.67 25.20
C GLY A 251 -5.13 -9.11 24.50
N TYR A 252 -6.08 -8.52 25.23
CA TYR A 252 -7.28 -7.90 24.66
C TYR A 252 -7.05 -6.42 24.31
N ALA A 253 -7.82 -5.94 23.34
CA ALA A 253 -7.84 -4.54 22.99
C ALA A 253 -8.61 -3.72 24.04
N THR A 254 -8.01 -2.61 24.44
CA THR A 254 -8.66 -1.54 25.19
C THR A 254 -8.79 -0.34 24.25
N LEU A 255 -10.02 0.15 24.08
CA LEU A 255 -10.27 1.36 23.33
C LEU A 255 -9.76 2.58 24.09
N GLN A 256 -8.95 3.38 23.43
CA GLN A 256 -8.33 4.58 23.99
C GLN A 256 -8.74 5.80 23.17
N SER A 257 -8.97 6.94 23.82
CA SER A 257 -9.14 8.21 23.12
C SER A 257 -7.78 8.76 22.67
N VAL A 258 -7.69 9.10 21.39
CA VAL A 258 -6.51 9.70 20.74
C VAL A 258 -6.88 11.09 20.22
N ILE A 259 -6.03 12.08 20.46
CA ILE A 259 -6.26 13.47 20.06
C ILE A 259 -5.70 13.71 18.66
N LEU A 260 -6.53 14.26 17.76
CA LEU A 260 -6.19 14.61 16.39
C LEU A 260 -6.31 16.15 16.23
N GLU A 261 -5.29 16.81 15.72
CA GLU A 261 -5.37 18.23 15.37
C GLU A 261 -6.12 18.39 14.03
N GLU A 262 -7.24 19.11 14.00
CA GLU A 262 -8.12 19.26 12.83
C GLU A 262 -7.36 19.69 11.56
N LYS A 263 -6.35 20.55 11.69
CA LYS A 263 -5.54 21.04 10.57
C LYS A 263 -4.74 19.94 9.86
N ASP A 264 -4.50 18.79 10.53
CA ASP A 264 -3.67 17.70 10.04
C ASP A 264 -4.50 16.52 9.50
N PHE A 265 -5.85 16.64 9.51
CA PHE A 265 -6.77 15.59 9.08
C PHE A 265 -7.87 16.14 8.19
N PHE A 266 -8.42 15.29 7.34
CA PHE A 266 -9.61 15.58 6.53
C PHE A 266 -10.69 14.53 6.74
N VAL A 267 -11.95 14.90 6.49
CA VAL A 267 -13.11 14.00 6.56
C VAL A 267 -13.04 12.99 5.41
N PHE A 268 -13.01 11.71 5.77
CA PHE A 268 -12.93 10.61 4.82
C PHE A 268 -14.30 10.29 4.17
N PRO A 269 -14.32 9.93 2.87
CA PRO A 269 -13.25 10.05 1.89
C PRO A 269 -13.16 11.45 1.28
N LYS A 270 -11.99 11.82 0.75
CA LYS A 270 -11.81 13.00 -0.08
C LYS A 270 -12.46 12.78 -1.46
N THR A 271 -12.94 13.83 -2.10
CA THR A 271 -13.42 13.73 -3.48
C THR A 271 -12.27 13.35 -4.42
N PHE A 272 -12.48 12.36 -5.27
CA PHE A 272 -11.46 11.89 -6.20
C PHE A 272 -11.33 12.85 -7.39
N THR A 273 -10.40 13.79 -7.30
CA THR A 273 -10.01 14.72 -8.37
C THR A 273 -8.52 14.63 -8.62
N SER A 274 -8.07 15.13 -9.78
CA SER A 274 -6.64 15.17 -10.11
C SER A 274 -5.86 16.05 -9.14
N GLU A 275 -6.44 17.18 -8.70
CA GLU A 275 -5.85 18.12 -7.75
C GLU A 275 -5.64 17.47 -6.38
N ASN A 276 -6.65 16.77 -5.86
CA ASN A 276 -6.55 16.06 -4.60
C ASN A 276 -5.54 14.92 -4.67
N MET A 277 -5.48 14.18 -5.79
CA MET A 277 -4.49 13.13 -6.00
C MET A 277 -3.07 13.72 -6.09
N ALA A 278 -2.88 14.81 -6.84
CA ALA A 278 -1.61 15.51 -6.92
C ALA A 278 -1.13 15.96 -5.54
N TYR A 279 -2.01 16.55 -4.72
CA TYR A 279 -1.70 16.95 -3.36
C TYR A 279 -1.11 15.78 -2.53
N PHE A 280 -1.76 14.61 -2.51
CA PHE A 280 -1.24 13.47 -1.75
C PHE A 280 0.07 12.91 -2.30
N ILE A 281 0.23 12.90 -3.63
CA ILE A 281 1.52 12.52 -4.25
C ILE A 281 2.61 13.47 -3.78
N ASP A 282 2.38 14.79 -3.83
CA ASP A 282 3.35 15.82 -3.46
C ASP A 282 3.81 15.67 -2.01
N THR A 283 2.92 15.28 -1.08
CA THR A 283 3.30 15.00 0.32
C THR A 283 4.21 13.78 0.48
N MET A 284 4.26 12.90 -0.50
CA MET A 284 5.07 11.66 -0.47
C MET A 284 6.33 11.74 -1.33
N LEU A 285 6.45 12.72 -2.23
CA LEU A 285 7.64 12.89 -3.08
C LEU A 285 8.92 13.02 -2.25
N GLY A 286 10.00 12.40 -2.72
CA GLY A 286 11.29 12.38 -2.05
C GLY A 286 11.36 11.44 -0.82
N GLN A 287 10.26 10.82 -0.40
CA GLN A 287 10.30 9.81 0.67
C GLN A 287 11.11 8.61 0.22
N LYS A 288 11.84 8.00 1.18
CA LYS A 288 12.69 6.84 0.91
C LYS A 288 11.87 5.61 0.50
N TYR A 289 12.46 4.79 -0.37
CA TYR A 289 11.90 3.49 -0.73
C TYR A 289 12.04 2.47 0.43
N GLY A 290 10.99 1.69 0.69
CA GLY A 290 11.01 0.59 1.63
C GLY A 290 10.28 -0.64 1.11
N TRP A 291 11.04 -1.68 0.72
CA TRP A 291 10.46 -2.94 0.28
C TRP A 291 9.52 -3.53 1.34
N GLY A 292 8.27 -3.82 0.93
CA GLY A 292 7.26 -4.35 1.85
C GLY A 292 6.96 -3.44 3.05
N GLY A 293 7.24 -2.14 2.97
CA GLY A 293 7.03 -1.21 4.08
C GLY A 293 8.21 -1.10 5.05
N LEU A 294 9.35 -1.68 4.72
CA LEU A 294 10.55 -1.70 5.59
C LEU A 294 10.90 -0.29 6.09
N LEU A 295 11.14 -0.18 7.41
CA LEU A 295 11.44 1.07 8.12
C LEU A 295 10.35 2.14 7.98
N GLY A 296 9.09 1.75 7.81
CA GLY A 296 7.97 2.67 7.65
C GLY A 296 7.91 3.35 6.27
N ASN A 297 8.77 3.00 5.33
CA ASN A 297 8.80 3.58 3.99
C ASN A 297 7.87 2.82 3.02
N ARG A 298 7.57 3.42 1.87
CA ARG A 298 6.71 2.81 0.85
C ARG A 298 7.50 2.16 -0.27
N ASP A 299 7.06 0.97 -0.73
CA ASP A 299 7.38 0.47 -2.06
C ASP A 299 6.34 0.98 -3.09
N CYS A 300 6.46 0.53 -4.34
CA CYS A 300 5.59 1.00 -5.42
C CYS A 300 4.10 0.76 -5.14
N SER A 301 3.73 -0.42 -4.68
CA SER A 301 2.32 -0.78 -4.43
C SER A 301 1.78 -0.23 -3.10
N ALA A 302 2.63 0.05 -2.12
CA ALA A 302 2.22 0.80 -0.94
C ALA A 302 1.96 2.28 -1.28
N PHE A 303 2.80 2.90 -2.13
CA PHE A 303 2.58 4.25 -2.62
C PHE A 303 1.22 4.40 -3.30
N THR A 304 0.90 3.55 -4.28
CA THR A 304 -0.39 3.62 -4.97
C THR A 304 -1.56 3.28 -4.04
N ARG A 305 -1.45 2.24 -3.18
CA ARG A 305 -2.49 1.90 -2.22
C ARG A 305 -2.83 3.06 -1.31
N ASP A 306 -1.82 3.65 -0.69
CA ASP A 306 -2.01 4.74 0.29
C ASP A 306 -2.53 6.01 -0.40
N SER A 307 -2.14 6.28 -1.66
CA SER A 307 -2.69 7.39 -2.45
C SER A 307 -4.19 7.22 -2.69
N PHE A 308 -4.62 6.04 -3.15
CA PHE A 308 -6.03 5.78 -3.48
C PHE A 308 -6.92 5.57 -2.25
N ALA A 309 -6.38 5.15 -1.12
CA ALA A 309 -7.13 4.99 0.12
C ALA A 309 -7.85 6.27 0.55
N ASN A 310 -7.24 7.44 0.32
CA ASN A 310 -7.81 8.75 0.67
C ASN A 310 -9.17 9.03 -0.01
N PHE A 311 -9.44 8.34 -1.13
CA PHE A 311 -10.65 8.49 -1.94
C PHE A 311 -11.65 7.35 -1.74
N GLY A 312 -11.46 6.49 -0.74
CA GLY A 312 -12.32 5.34 -0.50
C GLY A 312 -12.08 4.15 -1.44
N ILE A 313 -10.90 4.05 -2.04
CA ILE A 313 -10.49 2.93 -2.90
C ILE A 313 -9.44 2.09 -2.16
N LEU A 314 -9.86 0.93 -1.64
CA LEU A 314 -9.00 0.03 -0.87
C LEU A 314 -8.28 -0.97 -1.80
N LEU A 315 -7.12 -0.59 -2.30
CA LEU A 315 -6.34 -1.44 -3.19
C LEU A 315 -5.66 -2.61 -2.43
N PRO A 316 -5.54 -3.80 -3.06
CA PRO A 316 -4.75 -4.90 -2.52
C PRO A 316 -3.26 -4.55 -2.41
N ARG A 317 -2.51 -5.32 -1.61
CA ARG A 317 -1.11 -4.98 -1.29
C ARG A 317 -0.14 -5.14 -2.44
N ASN A 318 -0.32 -6.10 -3.33
CA ASN A 318 0.65 -6.38 -4.39
C ASN A 318 0.29 -5.75 -5.74
N SER A 319 1.30 -5.36 -6.51
CA SER A 319 1.14 -4.67 -7.79
C SER A 319 0.34 -5.44 -8.84
N TYR A 320 0.44 -6.78 -8.88
CA TYR A 320 -0.33 -7.59 -9.82
C TYR A 320 -1.83 -7.51 -9.51
N ALA A 321 -2.22 -7.68 -8.25
CA ALA A 321 -3.63 -7.60 -7.85
C ALA A 321 -4.18 -6.17 -8.03
N GLN A 322 -3.38 -5.13 -7.77
CA GLN A 322 -3.78 -3.75 -8.01
C GLN A 322 -4.10 -3.49 -9.47
N SER A 323 -3.27 -3.97 -10.39
CA SER A 323 -3.49 -3.77 -11.82
C SER A 323 -4.74 -4.47 -12.37
N ARG A 324 -5.37 -5.38 -11.61
CA ARG A 324 -6.62 -6.09 -11.97
C ARG A 324 -7.82 -5.66 -11.13
N TYR A 325 -7.62 -4.77 -10.19
CA TYR A 325 -8.66 -4.36 -9.24
C TYR A 325 -9.91 -3.79 -9.91
N ALA A 326 -9.72 -2.97 -10.93
CA ALA A 326 -10.80 -2.28 -11.64
C ALA A 326 -11.53 -3.13 -12.70
N ASN A 327 -11.12 -4.38 -12.92
CA ASN A 327 -11.65 -5.28 -13.97
C ASN A 327 -11.65 -4.69 -15.39
N ASN A 328 -10.81 -3.66 -15.64
CA ASN A 328 -10.68 -3.00 -16.95
C ASN A 328 -9.22 -3.01 -17.44
N TYR A 329 -8.47 -4.05 -17.08
CA TYR A 329 -7.07 -4.18 -17.46
C TYR A 329 -6.90 -4.32 -18.97
N VAL A 330 -6.09 -3.46 -19.55
CA VAL A 330 -5.68 -3.50 -20.96
C VAL A 330 -4.27 -4.09 -21.05
N ASP A 331 -4.13 -5.18 -21.80
CA ASP A 331 -2.84 -5.83 -22.06
C ASP A 331 -2.09 -5.11 -23.19
N LEU A 332 -0.89 -4.61 -22.91
CA LEU A 332 0.01 -3.95 -23.83
C LEU A 332 1.28 -4.78 -24.12
N SER A 333 1.34 -6.02 -23.64
CA SER A 333 2.58 -6.83 -23.65
C SER A 333 3.10 -7.14 -25.05
N SER A 334 2.22 -7.22 -26.06
CA SER A 334 2.57 -7.48 -27.45
C SER A 334 3.06 -6.27 -28.23
N MET A 335 2.84 -5.06 -27.70
CA MET A 335 3.21 -3.79 -28.36
C MET A 335 4.69 -3.46 -28.16
N LYS A 336 5.29 -2.75 -29.12
CA LYS A 336 6.63 -2.16 -29.00
C LYS A 336 6.59 -0.93 -28.08
N ALA A 337 7.75 -0.50 -27.58
CA ALA A 337 7.85 0.62 -26.62
C ALA A 337 7.10 1.88 -27.08
N LYS A 338 7.31 2.33 -28.32
CA LYS A 338 6.63 3.52 -28.85
C LYS A 338 5.12 3.32 -29.00
N GLU A 339 4.68 2.16 -29.46
CA GLU A 339 3.25 1.83 -29.58
C GLU A 339 2.56 1.81 -28.20
N LYS A 340 3.26 1.29 -27.15
CA LYS A 340 2.77 1.34 -25.77
C LYS A 340 2.59 2.77 -25.30
N GLU A 341 3.60 3.62 -25.51
CA GLU A 341 3.55 5.01 -25.11
C GLU A 341 2.42 5.75 -25.82
N ASP A 342 2.31 5.62 -27.14
CA ASP A 342 1.25 6.25 -27.93
C ASP A 342 -0.14 5.78 -27.46
N TYR A 343 -0.28 4.50 -27.11
CA TYR A 343 -1.52 3.96 -26.54
C TYR A 343 -1.85 4.56 -25.17
N ILE A 344 -0.84 4.66 -24.28
CA ILE A 344 -0.99 5.25 -22.95
C ILE A 344 -1.38 6.72 -23.06
N LEU A 345 -0.65 7.50 -23.88
CA LEU A 345 -0.93 8.92 -24.10
C LEU A 345 -2.35 9.18 -24.60
N LYS A 346 -2.88 8.28 -25.43
CA LYS A 346 -4.22 8.39 -26.00
C LYS A 346 -5.33 7.95 -25.07
N ASN A 347 -5.11 6.91 -24.25
CA ASN A 347 -6.19 6.19 -23.58
C ASN A 347 -6.11 6.22 -22.04
N ALA A 348 -4.97 6.62 -21.45
CA ALA A 348 -4.85 6.66 -20.01
C ALA A 348 -5.41 7.96 -19.42
N THR A 349 -6.13 7.85 -18.31
CA THR A 349 -6.65 9.00 -17.57
C THR A 349 -5.58 9.49 -16.58
N PRO A 350 -5.11 10.73 -16.68
CA PRO A 350 -4.19 11.31 -15.72
C PRO A 350 -4.72 11.22 -14.27
N PHE A 351 -3.82 10.92 -13.33
CA PHE A 351 -4.11 10.76 -11.90
C PHE A 351 -5.10 9.63 -11.55
N GLY A 352 -5.49 8.82 -12.54
CA GLY A 352 -6.43 7.69 -12.37
C GLY A 352 -5.93 6.36 -12.87
N THR A 353 -5.05 6.35 -13.89
CA THR A 353 -4.58 5.12 -14.52
C THR A 353 -3.31 4.57 -13.85
N LEU A 354 -3.39 3.30 -13.46
CA LEU A 354 -2.23 2.51 -13.00
C LEU A 354 -1.54 1.85 -14.21
N ILE A 355 -0.22 2.02 -14.32
CA ILE A 355 0.62 1.36 -15.31
C ILE A 355 1.41 0.25 -14.63
N TYR A 356 1.25 -0.98 -15.12
CA TYR A 356 1.82 -2.19 -14.54
C TYR A 356 2.93 -2.79 -15.36
N LEU A 357 4.00 -3.19 -14.68
CA LEU A 357 5.01 -4.13 -15.18
C LEU A 357 5.31 -5.18 -14.10
N LYS A 358 5.89 -6.31 -14.49
CA LYS A 358 6.15 -7.41 -13.54
C LYS A 358 6.98 -6.93 -12.35
N GLY A 359 6.37 -6.92 -11.16
CA GLY A 359 7.00 -6.52 -9.90
C GLY A 359 7.06 -5.01 -9.67
N HIS A 360 6.35 -4.20 -10.46
CA HIS A 360 6.28 -2.76 -10.25
C HIS A 360 4.95 -2.17 -10.74
N ILE A 361 4.53 -1.07 -10.13
CA ILE A 361 3.32 -0.34 -10.50
C ILE A 361 3.56 1.15 -10.34
N MET A 362 2.97 1.94 -11.23
CA MET A 362 3.17 3.37 -11.36
C MET A 362 1.83 4.05 -11.58
N LEU A 363 1.67 5.28 -11.12
CA LEU A 363 0.49 6.12 -11.38
C LEU A 363 0.80 7.10 -12.50
N TYR A 364 0.00 7.08 -13.56
CA TYR A 364 0.11 8.00 -14.68
C TYR A 364 -0.36 9.40 -14.28
N LEU A 365 0.46 10.42 -14.53
CA LEU A 365 0.17 11.82 -14.19
C LEU A 365 -0.27 12.66 -15.40
N GLY A 366 0.02 12.20 -16.61
CA GLY A 366 -0.22 12.97 -17.84
C GLY A 366 1.01 13.02 -18.74
N THR A 367 1.11 14.08 -19.53
CA THR A 367 2.10 14.22 -20.59
C THR A 367 3.02 15.39 -20.31
N HIS A 368 4.32 15.21 -20.56
CA HIS A 368 5.30 16.28 -20.60
C HIS A 368 6.27 16.04 -21.77
N ASN A 369 6.47 17.04 -22.63
CA ASN A 369 7.31 16.93 -23.83
C ASN A 369 7.02 15.68 -24.69
N HIS A 370 5.73 15.37 -24.90
CA HIS A 370 5.24 14.20 -25.64
C HIS A 370 5.63 12.83 -25.04
N GLN A 371 6.03 12.78 -23.77
CA GLN A 371 6.30 11.55 -23.04
C GLN A 371 5.26 11.31 -21.95
N ALA A 372 4.95 10.05 -21.69
CA ALA A 372 4.09 9.64 -20.58
C ALA A 372 4.84 9.78 -19.25
N ILE A 373 4.28 10.56 -18.33
CA ILE A 373 4.85 10.86 -17.01
C ILE A 373 4.14 10.05 -15.93
N VAL A 374 4.93 9.51 -15.01
CA VAL A 374 4.44 8.65 -13.93
C VAL A 374 5.04 9.03 -12.56
N ALA A 375 4.24 8.89 -11.51
CA ALA A 375 4.73 8.92 -10.12
C ALA A 375 4.85 7.49 -9.60
N HIS A 376 5.95 7.17 -8.93
CA HIS A 376 6.19 5.86 -8.35
C HIS A 376 7.24 5.87 -7.24
N SER A 377 7.18 4.87 -6.36
CA SER A 377 8.29 4.58 -5.45
C SER A 377 9.18 3.51 -6.07
N ILE A 378 10.45 3.82 -6.32
CA ILE A 378 11.38 2.95 -7.04
C ILE A 378 12.74 2.86 -6.33
N TRP A 379 13.34 1.65 -6.30
CA TRP A 379 14.67 1.46 -5.72
C TRP A 379 15.78 1.82 -6.68
N SER A 380 15.78 1.24 -7.87
CA SER A 380 16.83 1.44 -8.88
C SER A 380 16.38 1.03 -10.26
N VAL A 381 17.07 1.56 -11.27
CA VAL A 381 17.01 1.07 -12.66
C VAL A 381 18.37 0.55 -13.10
N GLN A 382 18.35 -0.36 -14.06
CA GLN A 382 19.57 -0.90 -14.67
C GLN A 382 19.62 -0.53 -16.13
N THR A 383 20.79 -0.07 -16.57
CA THR A 383 21.12 0.20 -17.97
C THR A 383 22.34 -0.61 -18.39
N GLN A 384 22.61 -0.66 -19.69
CA GLN A 384 23.80 -1.32 -20.22
C GLN A 384 24.40 -0.48 -21.33
N LYS A 385 25.66 -0.11 -21.16
CA LYS A 385 26.45 0.62 -22.14
C LYS A 385 27.82 -0.04 -22.31
N HIS A 386 28.28 -0.23 -23.55
CA HIS A 386 29.55 -0.92 -23.86
C HIS A 386 29.70 -2.27 -23.10
N PHE A 387 28.65 -3.10 -23.14
CA PHE A 387 28.57 -4.41 -22.46
C PHE A 387 28.66 -4.36 -20.92
N LYS A 388 28.79 -3.20 -20.29
CA LYS A 388 28.79 -3.03 -18.84
C LYS A 388 27.40 -2.70 -18.33
N THR A 389 26.92 -3.48 -17.37
CA THR A 389 25.67 -3.16 -16.64
C THR A 389 25.95 -2.10 -15.59
N LEU A 390 25.17 -1.04 -15.62
CA LEU A 390 25.15 0.06 -14.64
C LEU A 390 23.87 -0.04 -13.82
N SER A 391 23.96 0.20 -12.52
CA SER A 391 22.80 0.30 -11.62
C SER A 391 22.70 1.73 -11.10
N HIS A 392 21.59 2.37 -11.38
CA HIS A 392 21.30 3.74 -10.94
C HIS A 392 20.32 3.66 -9.75
N LYS A 393 20.83 3.92 -8.55
CA LYS A 393 20.01 3.93 -7.35
C LYS A 393 19.24 5.25 -7.26
N ILE A 394 17.91 5.16 -7.14
CA ILE A 394 17.00 6.28 -6.90
C ILE A 394 16.57 6.27 -5.44
N GLY A 395 15.97 5.16 -4.99
CA GLY A 395 15.70 4.87 -3.59
C GLY A 395 14.56 5.66 -2.97
N GLY A 396 13.58 6.10 -3.76
CA GLY A 396 12.47 6.88 -3.23
C GLY A 396 11.27 7.05 -4.16
N VAL A 397 10.34 7.90 -3.73
CA VAL A 397 9.18 8.36 -4.50
C VAL A 397 9.62 9.49 -5.42
N VAL A 398 9.44 9.31 -6.71
CA VAL A 398 9.87 10.25 -7.76
C VAL A 398 8.85 10.33 -8.88
N ILE A 399 8.96 11.39 -9.68
CA ILE A 399 8.27 11.54 -10.96
C ILE A 399 9.29 11.33 -12.08
N THR A 400 8.95 10.46 -13.04
CA THR A 400 9.81 10.14 -14.19
C THR A 400 8.99 9.96 -15.45
N SER A 401 9.66 9.90 -16.60
CA SER A 401 9.07 9.34 -17.82
C SER A 401 9.11 7.81 -17.78
N LEU A 402 8.44 7.15 -18.71
CA LEU A 402 8.59 5.70 -18.91
C LEU A 402 9.91 5.34 -19.61
N TRP A 403 10.67 6.34 -20.08
CA TRP A 403 12.01 6.20 -20.70
C TRP A 403 13.16 6.42 -19.72
N LEU A 404 12.87 6.38 -18.43
CA LEU A 404 13.81 6.60 -17.35
C LEU A 404 15.17 5.96 -17.60
N ALA A 405 16.23 6.79 -17.56
CA ALA A 405 17.63 6.43 -17.78
C ALA A 405 17.97 6.00 -19.23
N GLU A 406 17.17 6.36 -20.23
CA GLU A 406 17.42 6.07 -21.64
C GLU A 406 18.81 6.58 -22.10
N GLU A 407 19.22 7.76 -21.66
CA GLU A 407 20.51 8.39 -21.99
C GLU A 407 21.73 7.56 -21.56
N HIS A 408 21.54 6.65 -20.60
CA HIS A 408 22.56 5.74 -20.10
C HIS A 408 22.43 4.33 -20.68
N ASN A 409 21.45 4.09 -21.58
CA ASN A 409 21.23 2.80 -22.21
C ASN A 409 21.81 2.82 -23.65
N GLY A 410 22.70 1.89 -23.95
CA GLY A 410 23.32 1.81 -25.29
C GLY A 410 22.38 1.19 -26.32
N ALA A 411 22.58 1.49 -27.60
CA ALA A 411 21.77 0.97 -28.71
C ALA A 411 21.67 -0.58 -28.76
N PHE A 412 22.71 -1.28 -28.30
CA PHE A 412 22.75 -2.75 -28.23
C PHE A 412 22.51 -3.28 -26.82
N SER A 413 21.86 -2.50 -25.95
CA SER A 413 21.56 -2.90 -24.58
C SER A 413 20.62 -4.09 -24.55
N LYS A 414 20.93 -5.07 -23.69
CA LYS A 414 20.02 -6.14 -23.31
C LYS A 414 19.14 -5.73 -22.11
N LYS A 415 19.37 -4.57 -21.51
CA LYS A 415 18.55 -4.03 -20.40
C LYS A 415 17.39 -3.24 -20.98
N LYS A 416 16.20 -3.64 -20.54
CA LYS A 416 14.94 -3.02 -20.96
C LYS A 416 14.61 -1.83 -20.07
N LEU A 417 14.20 -0.72 -20.67
CA LEU A 417 13.65 0.46 -19.98
C LEU A 417 12.29 0.13 -19.34
N LEU A 418 11.74 1.06 -18.56
CA LEU A 418 10.42 0.85 -17.95
C LEU A 418 9.36 0.61 -19.02
N ILE A 419 9.33 1.44 -20.08
CA ILE A 419 8.36 1.33 -21.17
C ILE A 419 8.40 -0.05 -21.87
N ASP A 420 9.59 -0.61 -22.12
CA ASP A 420 9.73 -1.93 -22.72
C ASP A 420 9.08 -3.02 -21.85
N ARG A 421 9.14 -2.85 -20.53
CA ARG A 421 8.67 -3.80 -19.53
C ARG A 421 7.20 -3.63 -19.15
N VAL A 422 6.54 -2.54 -19.55
CA VAL A 422 5.10 -2.34 -19.36
C VAL A 422 4.34 -3.53 -19.94
N LEU A 423 3.47 -4.13 -19.13
CA LEU A 423 2.60 -5.23 -19.50
C LEU A 423 1.16 -4.77 -19.73
N GLY A 424 0.75 -3.69 -19.13
CA GLY A 424 -0.58 -3.15 -19.33
C GLY A 424 -0.93 -2.03 -18.35
N MET A 425 -2.17 -1.60 -18.42
CA MET A 425 -2.71 -0.54 -17.59
C MET A 425 -4.14 -0.83 -17.14
N SER A 426 -4.60 -0.15 -16.09
CA SER A 426 -5.99 -0.16 -15.64
C SER A 426 -6.39 1.22 -15.11
N ASP A 427 -7.62 1.64 -15.39
CA ASP A 427 -8.15 2.96 -15.03
C ASP A 427 -9.07 2.88 -13.83
N LEU A 428 -8.63 3.44 -12.70
CA LEU A 428 -9.41 3.49 -11.46
C LEU A 428 -10.46 4.62 -11.48
N LYS A 429 -10.28 5.68 -12.28
CA LYS A 429 -11.26 6.73 -12.42
C LYS A 429 -12.49 6.25 -13.21
N ASP A 430 -12.26 5.50 -14.29
CA ASP A 430 -13.32 4.82 -15.04
C ASP A 430 -14.07 3.79 -14.16
N PHE A 431 -13.34 3.02 -13.36
CA PHE A 431 -13.93 2.10 -12.38
C PHE A 431 -14.85 2.83 -11.39
N VAL A 432 -14.40 3.92 -10.78
CA VAL A 432 -15.18 4.73 -9.84
C VAL A 432 -16.45 5.27 -10.50
N ASN A 433 -16.35 5.80 -11.71
CA ASN A 433 -17.47 6.33 -12.46
C ASN A 433 -18.53 5.25 -12.77
N LYS A 434 -18.10 4.04 -13.11
CA LYS A 434 -19.00 2.90 -13.39
C LYS A 434 -19.67 2.32 -12.14
N THR A 435 -18.96 2.30 -11.01
CA THR A 435 -19.47 1.80 -9.73
C THR A 435 -20.57 2.71 -9.16
N SER A 436 -20.61 3.97 -9.59
CA SER A 436 -21.60 4.97 -9.16
C SER A 436 -22.93 4.87 -9.91
N SER A 437 -23.02 4.11 -11.00
CA SER A 437 -24.30 3.86 -11.67
C SER A 437 -25.13 2.93 -10.79
N PRO A 438 -26.41 3.26 -10.46
CA PRO A 438 -27.25 2.34 -9.70
C PRO A 438 -27.28 1.00 -10.43
N LEU A 439 -26.93 -0.07 -9.72
CA LEU A 439 -27.09 -1.44 -10.19
C LEU A 439 -28.54 -1.53 -10.69
N LYS A 440 -28.72 -1.67 -12.01
CA LYS A 440 -30.03 -2.07 -12.54
C LYS A 440 -30.38 -3.38 -11.84
N ALA A 441 -31.36 -3.34 -10.97
CA ALA A 441 -31.97 -4.52 -10.39
C ALA A 441 -32.44 -5.41 -11.56
N ASN A 442 -31.72 -6.50 -11.77
CA ASN A 442 -32.18 -7.62 -12.57
C ASN A 442 -32.71 -8.71 -11.63
#